data_fcd2f3650a3426dcb46bf245ea355f0a
#
_entry.id   fcd2f3650a3426dcb46bf245ea355f0a
#
_cell.length_a   1.000
_cell.length_b   1.000
_cell.length_c   1.000
_cell.angle_alpha   90.00
_cell.angle_beta   90.00
_cell.angle_gamma   90.00
#
_symmetry.space_group_name_H-M   'P 1'
#
loop_
_entity.id
_entity.type
_entity.pdbx_description
1 polymer ?
#
loop_
_entity_poly.entity_id
_entity_poly.type
_entity_poly.pdbx_seq_one_letter_code
_entity_poly.pdbx_strand_id
1 'polypeptide(L)'
;MKESLDFAISGAEIEIADKSVQMALDAGASAAMVSLDKAKTEIYALLDGEIDNIRQTGDRSLTFNIYADGKYGTFSTNRFEEDSLRDFLCKAVETVRMLVADPFRGLPDKKDLATDAVNGDEMGLCWYGYDSVSRDEKLEMARRVSVFGEFSAPSSDRNWRVVSEEVEYNNTLSDTYLTSSDGCRCRQTETSFEVSSQVTVEDNDGNKYTGLWWDYGVSPEKVLTSECGRKAVEMAVMQISPVNADKGKYTMVVSRLVSGRLLQPVLNALSSLSVYQKSSFLVDALGKQVFSKGLNVMDMPLEKGKSGAILFETDGRACRNREIITDGVVKENFTSIYMSRKLGIPPTSSCPNRPVLQPFVSEELLGGERGGGHCGVNGDGFDGSGLGGDCGGVRGDGRGSELGVASGAGFGAASGDGRGVERGAASGDGRGVERGEMSGSGLGGDCGGDCGEVFGAVNGGERGVEFGAVNGGERGTELAGGLGAERGLKADPFVNEIAQKDILELCGSGILVTDFNGGNCNSATGDFSYGVSGFLFENGKITSPIDSMLITGNMTDLWNSLLAAGSDPVPGMSRQIPTLAFRDVTFNA
;
A
#
# COMPACT_ATOMS: atom_id res chain seq x y z
N MET A 1 12.83 -31.03 -16.45
CA MET A 1 11.88 -30.20 -17.21
C MET A 1 11.17 -29.39 -16.17
N LYS A 2 11.11 -28.07 -16.28
CA LYS A 2 10.19 -27.28 -15.44
C LYS A 2 8.78 -27.77 -15.77
N GLU A 3 8.01 -28.16 -14.77
CA GLU A 3 6.61 -28.51 -14.97
C GLU A 3 5.89 -27.26 -15.46
N SER A 4 5.06 -27.37 -16.51
CA SER A 4 4.25 -26.28 -16.99
C SER A 4 3.04 -26.13 -16.08
N LEU A 5 2.74 -24.91 -15.65
CA LEU A 5 1.52 -24.62 -14.91
C LEU A 5 0.30 -24.69 -15.84
N ASP A 6 -0.74 -25.40 -15.43
CA ASP A 6 -1.90 -25.70 -16.29
C ASP A 6 -2.67 -24.44 -16.73
N PHE A 7 -2.69 -23.41 -15.90
CA PHE A 7 -3.39 -22.16 -16.18
C PHE A 7 -2.46 -21.01 -16.65
N ALA A 8 -1.15 -21.21 -16.75
CA ALA A 8 -0.24 -20.21 -17.28
C ALA A 8 -0.53 -19.91 -18.76
N ILE A 9 -0.03 -18.78 -19.25
CA ILE A 9 -0.15 -18.39 -20.67
C ILE A 9 0.57 -19.42 -21.53
N SER A 10 -0.17 -20.01 -22.47
CA SER A 10 0.35 -20.99 -23.42
C SER A 10 1.05 -20.32 -24.62
N GLY A 11 1.90 -21.07 -25.31
CA GLY A 11 2.54 -20.59 -26.54
C GLY A 11 1.54 -20.17 -27.62
N ALA A 12 0.38 -20.86 -27.72
CA ALA A 12 -0.68 -20.49 -28.65
C ALA A 12 -1.33 -19.14 -28.29
N GLU A 13 -1.50 -18.83 -27.00
CA GLU A 13 -2.04 -17.54 -26.56
C GLU A 13 -1.03 -16.40 -26.79
N ILE A 14 0.28 -16.66 -26.60
CA ILE A 14 1.34 -15.71 -26.95
C ILE A 14 1.29 -15.41 -28.45
N GLU A 15 1.15 -16.43 -29.29
CA GLU A 15 1.03 -16.26 -30.76
C GLU A 15 -0.20 -15.43 -31.13
N ILE A 16 -1.33 -15.62 -30.47
CA ILE A 16 -2.55 -14.80 -30.67
C ILE A 16 -2.30 -13.35 -30.27
N ALA A 17 -1.65 -13.09 -29.12
CA ALA A 17 -1.32 -11.74 -28.69
C ALA A 17 -0.38 -11.04 -29.70
N ASP A 18 0.67 -11.72 -30.16
CA ASP A 18 1.59 -11.19 -31.18
C ASP A 18 0.88 -10.93 -32.52
N LYS A 19 0.03 -11.84 -32.98
CA LYS A 19 -0.80 -11.64 -34.19
C LYS A 19 -1.78 -10.48 -34.04
N SER A 20 -2.32 -10.27 -32.84
CA SER A 20 -3.27 -9.19 -32.57
C SER A 20 -2.62 -7.80 -32.73
N VAL A 21 -1.33 -7.65 -32.41
CA VAL A 21 -0.58 -6.43 -32.73
C VAL A 21 -0.58 -6.19 -34.26
N GLN A 22 -0.29 -7.22 -35.05
CA GLN A 22 -0.29 -7.11 -36.49
C GLN A 22 -1.70 -6.82 -37.04
N MET A 23 -2.75 -7.47 -36.51
CA MET A 23 -4.14 -7.21 -36.89
C MET A 23 -4.53 -5.75 -36.66
N ALA A 24 -4.09 -5.14 -35.52
CA ALA A 24 -4.34 -3.74 -35.26
C ALA A 24 -3.65 -2.81 -36.28
N LEU A 25 -2.40 -3.14 -36.65
CA LEU A 25 -1.67 -2.41 -37.73
C LEU A 25 -2.35 -2.56 -39.07
N ASP A 26 -2.80 -3.78 -39.43
CA ASP A 26 -3.51 -4.05 -40.69
C ASP A 26 -4.87 -3.31 -40.76
N ALA A 27 -5.52 -3.12 -39.60
CA ALA A 27 -6.73 -2.30 -39.48
C ALA A 27 -6.45 -0.79 -39.57
N GLY A 28 -5.19 -0.39 -39.64
CA GLY A 28 -4.74 0.98 -39.82
C GLY A 28 -4.35 1.73 -38.56
N ALA A 29 -4.01 1.02 -37.48
CA ALA A 29 -3.33 1.63 -36.36
C ALA A 29 -1.90 2.02 -36.76
N SER A 30 -1.42 3.16 -36.23
CA SER A 30 -0.02 3.58 -36.41
C SER A 30 0.94 2.87 -35.45
N ALA A 31 0.42 2.45 -34.31
CA ALA A 31 1.10 1.62 -33.32
C ALA A 31 0.07 0.90 -32.44
N ALA A 32 0.46 -0.23 -31.86
CA ALA A 32 -0.35 -0.98 -30.93
C ALA A 32 0.52 -1.67 -29.87
N MET A 33 -0.06 -1.82 -28.67
CA MET A 33 0.46 -2.64 -27.59
C MET A 33 -0.66 -3.54 -27.07
N VAL A 34 -0.33 -4.77 -26.75
CA VAL A 34 -1.26 -5.78 -26.25
C VAL A 34 -0.73 -6.34 -24.94
N SER A 35 -1.54 -6.28 -23.88
CA SER A 35 -1.33 -7.06 -22.67
C SER A 35 -2.26 -8.27 -22.71
N LEU A 36 -1.70 -9.44 -22.52
CA LEU A 36 -2.43 -10.69 -22.29
C LEU A 36 -2.26 -11.04 -20.82
N ASP A 37 -3.37 -11.04 -20.08
CA ASP A 37 -3.39 -11.30 -18.66
C ASP A 37 -4.23 -12.54 -18.36
N LYS A 38 -3.69 -13.42 -17.50
CA LYS A 38 -4.39 -14.59 -16.98
C LYS A 38 -4.22 -14.64 -15.47
N ALA A 39 -5.32 -14.88 -14.76
CA ALA A 39 -5.30 -15.09 -13.33
C ALA A 39 -6.23 -16.23 -12.93
N LYS A 40 -5.76 -17.15 -12.08
CA LYS A 40 -6.54 -18.20 -11.44
C LYS A 40 -6.44 -18.00 -9.94
N THR A 41 -7.58 -17.88 -9.28
CA THR A 41 -7.65 -17.76 -7.82
C THR A 41 -8.56 -18.83 -7.27
N GLU A 42 -8.13 -19.48 -6.20
CA GLU A 42 -8.91 -20.46 -5.46
C GLU A 42 -8.98 -20.03 -3.99
N ILE A 43 -10.19 -20.00 -3.44
CA ILE A 43 -10.48 -19.58 -2.08
C ILE A 43 -11.20 -20.71 -1.36
N TYR A 44 -10.76 -21.01 -0.15
CA TYR A 44 -11.37 -21.96 0.78
C TYR A 44 -11.65 -21.23 2.09
N ALA A 45 -12.92 -20.91 2.33
CA ALA A 45 -13.35 -20.17 3.51
C ALA A 45 -14.03 -21.10 4.53
N LEU A 46 -13.70 -20.90 5.80
CA LEU A 46 -14.35 -21.51 6.94
C LEU A 46 -15.02 -20.42 7.78
N LEU A 47 -16.21 -20.71 8.29
CA LEU A 47 -16.91 -19.92 9.29
C LEU A 47 -17.10 -20.81 10.53
N ASP A 48 -16.62 -20.35 11.66
CA ASP A 48 -16.75 -21.05 12.94
C ASP A 48 -16.26 -22.52 12.90
N GLY A 49 -15.18 -22.76 12.11
CA GLY A 49 -14.55 -24.07 11.93
C GLY A 49 -15.19 -24.96 10.86
N GLU A 50 -16.36 -24.61 10.33
CA GLU A 50 -17.07 -25.36 9.28
C GLU A 50 -16.83 -24.72 7.91
N ILE A 51 -16.95 -25.52 6.84
CA ILE A 51 -16.79 -25.00 5.48
C ILE A 51 -17.96 -24.06 5.15
N ASP A 52 -17.64 -22.80 4.90
CA ASP A 52 -18.61 -21.80 4.43
C ASP A 52 -18.65 -21.74 2.91
N ASN A 53 -17.49 -21.55 2.28
CA ASN A 53 -17.43 -21.28 0.85
C ASN A 53 -16.16 -21.90 0.23
N ILE A 54 -16.30 -22.46 -0.97
CA ILE A 54 -15.18 -22.85 -1.83
C ILE A 54 -15.42 -22.24 -3.20
N ARG A 55 -14.52 -21.34 -3.60
CA ARG A 55 -14.64 -20.58 -4.84
C ARG A 55 -13.39 -20.73 -5.68
N GLN A 56 -13.57 -20.95 -6.96
CA GLN A 56 -12.50 -20.93 -7.95
C GLN A 56 -12.90 -19.98 -9.07
N THR A 57 -12.02 -19.06 -9.39
CA THR A 57 -12.16 -18.13 -10.51
C THR A 57 -10.98 -18.28 -11.44
N GLY A 58 -11.24 -18.20 -12.74
CA GLY A 58 -10.20 -18.14 -13.76
C GLY A 58 -10.60 -17.07 -14.76
N ASP A 59 -9.73 -16.10 -14.95
CA ASP A 59 -9.96 -14.99 -15.88
C ASP A 59 -8.82 -14.90 -16.89
N ARG A 60 -9.14 -14.43 -18.10
CA ARG A 60 -8.15 -14.11 -19.13
C ARG A 60 -8.67 -12.97 -19.99
N SER A 61 -7.79 -12.05 -20.32
CA SER A 61 -8.13 -10.90 -21.14
C SER A 61 -6.98 -10.47 -22.03
N LEU A 62 -7.35 -9.83 -23.15
CA LEU A 62 -6.45 -9.08 -23.99
C LEU A 62 -6.83 -7.60 -23.86
N THR A 63 -5.88 -6.79 -23.44
CA THR A 63 -6.02 -5.32 -23.38
C THR A 63 -5.15 -4.69 -24.46
N PHE A 64 -5.77 -3.84 -25.27
CA PHE A 64 -5.18 -3.19 -26.43
C PHE A 64 -5.02 -1.71 -26.21
N ASN A 65 -3.81 -1.21 -26.27
CA ASN A 65 -3.50 0.21 -26.39
C ASN A 65 -3.28 0.53 -27.88
N ILE A 66 -4.21 1.24 -28.49
CA ILE A 66 -4.23 1.51 -29.93
C ILE A 66 -3.96 2.97 -30.21
N TYR A 67 -3.05 3.23 -31.12
CA TYR A 67 -2.69 4.57 -31.60
C TYR A 67 -3.04 4.69 -33.07
N ALA A 68 -3.80 5.71 -33.47
CA ALA A 68 -4.15 5.99 -34.85
C ALA A 68 -4.34 7.51 -35.07
N ASP A 69 -3.74 8.09 -36.11
CA ASP A 69 -3.88 9.51 -36.48
C ASP A 69 -3.56 10.48 -35.32
N GLY A 70 -2.55 10.18 -34.51
CA GLY A 70 -2.17 10.97 -33.31
C GLY A 70 -3.15 10.89 -32.16
N LYS A 71 -4.02 9.90 -32.15
CA LYS A 71 -5.07 9.64 -31.15
C LYS A 71 -4.80 8.30 -30.46
N TYR A 72 -5.42 8.10 -29.29
CA TYR A 72 -5.17 6.95 -28.44
C TYR A 72 -6.47 6.44 -27.82
N GLY A 73 -6.58 5.12 -27.70
CA GLY A 73 -7.65 4.46 -26.97
C GLY A 73 -7.24 3.11 -26.42
N THR A 74 -7.85 2.71 -25.31
CA THR A 74 -7.66 1.41 -24.67
C THR A 74 -8.95 0.60 -24.77
N PHE A 75 -8.81 -0.68 -25.13
CA PHE A 75 -9.94 -1.60 -25.33
C PHE A 75 -9.56 -2.97 -24.75
N SER A 76 -10.52 -3.68 -24.19
CA SER A 76 -10.28 -5.03 -23.65
C SER A 76 -11.31 -6.01 -24.18
N THR A 77 -10.90 -7.27 -24.34
CA THR A 77 -11.78 -8.39 -24.69
C THR A 77 -11.27 -9.69 -24.07
N ASN A 78 -12.18 -10.61 -23.79
CA ASN A 78 -11.87 -11.99 -23.39
C ASN A 78 -12.07 -13.00 -24.52
N ARG A 79 -12.30 -12.55 -25.75
CA ARG A 79 -12.42 -13.38 -26.95
C ARG A 79 -11.07 -13.52 -27.62
N PHE A 80 -10.67 -14.76 -27.92
CA PHE A 80 -9.35 -15.10 -28.48
C PHE A 80 -9.43 -15.68 -29.89
N GLU A 81 -10.63 -15.83 -30.46
CA GLU A 81 -10.81 -16.29 -31.82
C GLU A 81 -10.35 -15.23 -32.82
N GLU A 82 -9.49 -15.61 -33.78
CA GLU A 82 -8.83 -14.69 -34.71
C GLU A 82 -9.82 -13.80 -35.50
N ASP A 83 -10.94 -14.38 -35.98
CA ASP A 83 -11.96 -13.63 -36.72
C ASP A 83 -12.65 -12.59 -35.83
N SER A 84 -13.00 -12.97 -34.58
CA SER A 84 -13.58 -12.07 -33.60
C SER A 84 -12.63 -10.93 -33.20
N LEU A 85 -11.34 -11.23 -33.06
CA LEU A 85 -10.30 -10.24 -32.77
C LEU A 85 -10.11 -9.26 -33.91
N ARG A 86 -10.11 -9.75 -35.17
CA ARG A 86 -9.99 -8.90 -36.35
C ARG A 86 -11.15 -7.89 -36.43
N ASP A 87 -12.38 -8.35 -36.28
CA ASP A 87 -13.56 -7.50 -36.27
C ASP A 87 -13.54 -6.49 -35.13
N PHE A 88 -13.13 -6.94 -33.93
CA PHE A 88 -12.98 -6.09 -32.77
C PHE A 88 -11.95 -4.98 -32.97
N LEU A 89 -10.77 -5.32 -33.49
CA LEU A 89 -9.68 -4.39 -33.71
C LEU A 89 -9.99 -3.38 -34.82
N CYS A 90 -10.68 -3.79 -35.90
CA CYS A 90 -11.18 -2.85 -36.92
C CYS A 90 -12.07 -1.78 -36.28
N LYS A 91 -13.06 -2.17 -35.46
CA LYS A 91 -13.94 -1.24 -34.77
C LYS A 91 -13.20 -0.38 -33.73
N ALA A 92 -12.24 -0.95 -33.02
CA ALA A 92 -11.42 -0.23 -32.07
C ALA A 92 -10.59 0.88 -32.76
N VAL A 93 -9.92 0.58 -33.86
CA VAL A 93 -9.16 1.58 -34.66
C VAL A 93 -10.08 2.68 -35.21
N GLU A 94 -11.26 2.32 -35.74
CA GLU A 94 -12.26 3.31 -36.17
C GLU A 94 -12.70 4.22 -35.02
N THR A 95 -12.93 3.64 -33.83
CA THR A 95 -13.29 4.40 -32.62
C THR A 95 -12.18 5.35 -32.21
N VAL A 96 -10.91 4.90 -32.20
CA VAL A 96 -9.75 5.77 -31.89
C VAL A 96 -9.70 6.95 -32.84
N ARG A 97 -9.97 6.76 -34.14
CA ARG A 97 -9.99 7.84 -35.12
C ARG A 97 -11.06 8.91 -34.88
N MET A 98 -12.08 8.62 -34.06
CA MET A 98 -13.10 9.59 -33.66
C MET A 98 -12.71 10.41 -32.42
N LEU A 99 -11.68 9.99 -31.67
CA LEU A 99 -11.22 10.66 -30.45
C LEU A 99 -10.46 11.96 -30.77
N VAL A 100 -10.15 12.72 -29.72
CA VAL A 100 -9.33 13.94 -29.82
C VAL A 100 -7.86 13.54 -29.92
N ALA A 101 -7.12 14.19 -30.82
CA ALA A 101 -5.68 13.97 -30.95
C ALA A 101 -4.93 14.51 -29.73
N ASP A 102 -3.96 13.74 -29.25
CA ASP A 102 -3.04 14.12 -28.19
C ASP A 102 -1.60 13.73 -28.60
N PRO A 103 -0.76 14.72 -28.98
CA PRO A 103 0.57 14.47 -29.51
C PRO A 103 1.55 13.86 -28.49
N PHE A 104 1.19 13.85 -27.21
CA PHE A 104 2.02 13.30 -26.15
C PHE A 104 1.79 11.80 -25.92
N ARG A 105 0.70 11.23 -26.45
CA ARG A 105 0.40 9.80 -26.39
C ARG A 105 1.23 9.01 -27.41
N GLY A 106 1.73 7.83 -27.00
CA GLY A 106 2.51 6.93 -27.87
C GLY A 106 3.27 5.89 -27.06
N LEU A 107 3.79 4.89 -27.76
CA LEU A 107 4.64 3.85 -27.17
C LEU A 107 5.96 4.41 -26.64
N PRO A 108 6.62 3.73 -25.70
CA PRO A 108 7.96 4.08 -25.22
C PRO A 108 9.01 4.02 -26.34
N ASP A 109 10.14 4.67 -26.13
CA ASP A 109 11.29 4.51 -27.02
C ASP A 109 11.85 3.08 -26.90
N LYS A 110 12.27 2.49 -28.04
CA LYS A 110 12.82 1.12 -28.08
C LYS A 110 14.00 0.89 -27.13
N LYS A 111 14.81 1.92 -26.89
CA LYS A 111 15.98 1.86 -26.01
C LYS A 111 15.60 1.69 -24.52
N ASP A 112 14.36 2.05 -24.16
CA ASP A 112 13.87 2.02 -22.78
C ASP A 112 13.08 0.74 -22.48
N LEU A 113 12.84 -0.12 -23.48
CA LEU A 113 12.11 -1.38 -23.31
C LEU A 113 12.91 -2.40 -22.49
N ALA A 114 12.22 -3.18 -21.69
CA ALA A 114 12.80 -4.32 -21.00
C ALA A 114 13.14 -5.43 -22.01
N THR A 115 14.31 -6.04 -21.86
CA THR A 115 14.82 -7.08 -22.77
C THR A 115 15.08 -8.42 -22.06
N ASP A 116 15.01 -8.45 -20.76
CA ASP A 116 15.38 -9.56 -19.88
C ASP A 116 14.17 -10.23 -19.19
N ALA A 117 12.95 -9.74 -19.43
CA ALA A 117 11.70 -10.31 -18.91
C ALA A 117 11.05 -11.30 -19.90
N VAL A 118 11.74 -12.41 -20.24
CA VAL A 118 11.39 -13.25 -21.40
C VAL A 118 10.53 -14.46 -21.02
N ASN A 119 10.88 -15.13 -19.90
CA ASN A 119 10.28 -16.41 -19.52
C ASN A 119 9.19 -16.27 -18.45
N GLY A 120 9.17 -15.13 -17.74
CA GLY A 120 8.21 -14.83 -16.69
C GLY A 120 8.64 -15.25 -15.28
N ASP A 121 9.73 -15.98 -15.13
CA ASP A 121 10.22 -16.48 -13.83
C ASP A 121 11.52 -15.79 -13.37
N GLU A 122 11.99 -14.79 -14.06
CA GLU A 122 13.25 -14.11 -13.80
C GLU A 122 13.30 -13.46 -12.41
N MET A 123 12.15 -13.05 -11.89
CA MET A 123 12.05 -12.46 -10.56
C MET A 123 11.94 -13.50 -9.43
N GLY A 124 11.75 -14.78 -9.75
CA GLY A 124 11.64 -15.85 -8.74
C GLY A 124 10.36 -15.76 -7.91
N LEU A 125 9.27 -15.27 -8.52
CA LEU A 125 7.95 -15.15 -7.90
C LEU A 125 6.99 -16.28 -8.29
N CYS A 126 7.44 -17.23 -9.07
CA CYS A 126 6.67 -18.37 -9.53
C CYS A 126 7.13 -19.67 -8.86
N TRP A 127 6.23 -20.33 -8.13
CA TRP A 127 6.46 -21.67 -7.60
C TRP A 127 5.80 -22.73 -8.50
N TYR A 128 6.60 -23.54 -9.18
CA TYR A 128 6.12 -24.50 -10.17
C TYR A 128 5.35 -25.69 -9.59
N GLY A 129 5.33 -25.85 -8.28
CA GLY A 129 4.49 -26.84 -7.59
C GLY A 129 3.03 -26.43 -7.40
N TYR A 130 2.59 -25.28 -7.92
CA TYR A 130 1.26 -24.71 -7.69
C TYR A 130 0.11 -25.70 -7.95
N ASP A 131 0.14 -26.40 -9.09
CA ASP A 131 -0.89 -27.37 -9.47
C ASP A 131 -0.77 -28.72 -8.74
N SER A 132 0.33 -28.95 -7.99
CA SER A 132 0.53 -30.17 -7.20
C SER A 132 -0.22 -30.17 -5.86
N VAL A 133 -0.67 -28.99 -5.38
CA VAL A 133 -1.41 -28.88 -4.11
C VAL A 133 -2.86 -29.27 -4.34
N SER A 134 -3.25 -30.39 -3.76
CA SER A 134 -4.61 -30.92 -3.88
C SER A 134 -5.66 -30.07 -3.15
N ARG A 135 -6.93 -30.24 -3.53
CA ARG A 135 -8.06 -29.58 -2.87
C ARG A 135 -8.13 -29.87 -1.36
N ASP A 136 -7.86 -31.13 -0.99
CA ASP A 136 -7.92 -31.56 0.41
C ASP A 136 -6.79 -30.93 1.22
N GLU A 137 -5.59 -30.82 0.66
CA GLU A 137 -4.47 -30.12 1.29
C GLU A 137 -4.76 -28.63 1.50
N LYS A 138 -5.37 -27.96 0.51
CA LYS A 138 -5.79 -26.54 0.61
C LYS A 138 -6.81 -26.34 1.74
N LEU A 139 -7.80 -27.22 1.83
CA LEU A 139 -8.79 -27.18 2.90
C LEU A 139 -8.17 -27.46 4.27
N GLU A 140 -7.22 -28.38 4.34
CA GLU A 140 -6.49 -28.70 5.56
C GLU A 140 -5.61 -27.54 6.02
N MET A 141 -5.02 -26.76 5.11
CA MET A 141 -4.30 -25.53 5.45
C MET A 141 -5.21 -24.50 6.14
N ALA A 142 -6.46 -24.32 5.66
CA ALA A 142 -7.44 -23.47 6.32
C ALA A 142 -7.83 -24.02 7.70
N ARG A 143 -8.15 -25.32 7.80
CA ARG A 143 -8.56 -25.95 9.07
C ARG A 143 -7.49 -25.90 10.16
N ARG A 144 -6.25 -25.99 9.77
CA ARG A 144 -5.11 -26.03 10.68
C ARG A 144 -4.91 -24.75 11.47
N VAL A 145 -5.30 -23.61 10.92
CA VAL A 145 -5.18 -22.30 11.57
C VAL A 145 -6.42 -21.92 12.33
N SER A 146 -7.56 -22.61 12.13
CA SER A 146 -8.79 -22.35 12.88
C SER A 146 -8.60 -22.65 14.36
N VAL A 147 -9.08 -21.74 15.19
CA VAL A 147 -9.01 -21.78 16.65
C VAL A 147 -10.40 -21.80 17.30
N PHE A 148 -11.48 -21.80 16.52
CA PHE A 148 -12.86 -21.76 17.03
C PHE A 148 -13.14 -22.93 17.98
N GLY A 149 -12.78 -24.13 17.61
CA GLY A 149 -12.97 -25.32 18.45
C GLY A 149 -12.25 -25.27 19.80
N GLU A 150 -11.14 -24.52 19.89
CA GLU A 150 -10.35 -24.37 21.12
C GLU A 150 -10.88 -23.25 22.04
N PHE A 151 -11.35 -22.14 21.46
CA PHE A 151 -11.64 -20.92 22.21
C PHE A 151 -13.12 -20.51 22.27
N SER A 152 -14.03 -21.22 21.59
CA SER A 152 -15.47 -20.87 21.57
C SER A 152 -16.19 -21.27 22.86
N ALA A 153 -15.77 -22.35 23.54
CA ALA A 153 -16.37 -22.78 24.78
C ALA A 153 -15.98 -21.83 25.94
N PRO A 154 -16.92 -21.52 26.86
CA PRO A 154 -16.59 -20.82 28.10
C PRO A 154 -15.51 -21.56 28.90
N SER A 155 -14.60 -20.81 29.54
CA SER A 155 -13.56 -21.39 30.41
C SER A 155 -13.44 -20.58 31.69
N SER A 156 -13.13 -21.25 32.80
CA SER A 156 -12.83 -20.59 34.08
C SER A 156 -11.53 -19.79 34.07
N ASP A 157 -10.65 -20.10 33.11
CA ASP A 157 -9.30 -19.52 33.03
C ASP A 157 -9.24 -18.27 32.14
N ARG A 158 -10.39 -17.93 31.54
CA ARG A 158 -10.52 -16.79 30.62
C ARG A 158 -11.77 -15.99 30.92
N ASN A 159 -11.69 -14.66 30.84
CA ASN A 159 -12.82 -13.75 30.90
C ASN A 159 -13.40 -13.38 29.55
N TRP A 160 -13.08 -14.16 28.50
CA TRP A 160 -13.52 -13.99 27.13
C TRP A 160 -13.68 -15.35 26.42
N ARG A 161 -14.38 -15.36 25.30
CA ARG A 161 -14.50 -16.51 24.40
C ARG A 161 -14.55 -16.04 22.95
N VAL A 162 -14.17 -16.90 22.01
CA VAL A 162 -14.41 -16.66 20.59
C VAL A 162 -15.89 -16.90 20.29
N VAL A 163 -16.53 -15.92 19.66
CA VAL A 163 -17.94 -15.99 19.27
C VAL A 163 -18.14 -16.09 17.77
N SER A 164 -17.13 -15.74 16.97
CA SER A 164 -17.07 -16.00 15.54
C SER A 164 -15.64 -16.06 15.05
N GLU A 165 -15.38 -16.87 14.06
CA GLU A 165 -14.11 -16.97 13.36
C GLU A 165 -14.33 -17.16 11.86
N GLU A 166 -13.73 -16.29 11.05
CA GLU A 166 -13.62 -16.45 9.61
C GLU A 166 -12.18 -16.82 9.26
N VAL A 167 -11.96 -17.97 8.65
CA VAL A 167 -10.66 -18.39 8.13
C VAL A 167 -10.75 -18.45 6.62
N GLU A 168 -9.78 -17.86 5.93
CA GLU A 168 -9.66 -17.96 4.49
C GLU A 168 -8.27 -18.44 4.10
N TYR A 169 -8.22 -19.50 3.30
CA TYR A 169 -7.05 -19.86 2.51
C TYR A 169 -7.27 -19.43 1.07
N ASN A 170 -6.28 -18.75 0.51
CA ASN A 170 -6.30 -18.25 -0.85
C ASN A 170 -4.99 -18.63 -1.56
N ASN A 171 -5.09 -19.08 -2.81
CA ASN A 171 -3.93 -19.20 -3.67
C ASN A 171 -4.24 -18.62 -5.05
N THR A 172 -3.27 -17.90 -5.61
CA THR A 172 -3.40 -17.26 -6.92
C THR A 172 -2.20 -17.60 -7.79
N LEU A 173 -2.48 -17.88 -9.06
CA LEU A 173 -1.53 -17.89 -10.16
C LEU A 173 -1.89 -16.75 -11.10
N SER A 174 -0.98 -15.82 -11.33
CA SER A 174 -1.11 -14.75 -12.32
C SER A 174 0.01 -14.83 -13.34
N ASP A 175 -0.29 -14.54 -14.59
CA ASP A 175 0.66 -14.56 -15.70
C ASP A 175 0.31 -13.45 -16.68
N THR A 176 1.23 -12.54 -16.92
CA THR A 176 1.09 -11.39 -17.79
C THR A 176 2.11 -11.47 -18.91
N TYR A 177 1.65 -11.31 -20.15
CA TYR A 177 2.49 -11.16 -21.33
C TYR A 177 2.18 -9.85 -22.05
N LEU A 178 3.20 -9.05 -22.29
CA LEU A 178 3.10 -7.76 -22.97
C LEU A 178 3.87 -7.80 -24.29
N THR A 179 3.21 -7.37 -25.37
CA THR A 179 3.83 -7.26 -26.70
C THR A 179 3.41 -5.95 -27.38
N SER A 180 4.27 -5.39 -28.23
CA SER A 180 3.97 -4.16 -28.97
C SER A 180 4.54 -4.13 -30.38
N SER A 181 4.01 -3.23 -31.21
CA SER A 181 4.49 -2.96 -32.56
C SER A 181 5.94 -2.47 -32.61
N ASP A 182 6.47 -1.93 -31.52
CA ASP A 182 7.86 -1.47 -31.40
C ASP A 182 8.82 -2.57 -30.94
N GLY A 183 8.30 -3.79 -30.72
CA GLY A 183 9.10 -4.97 -30.43
C GLY A 183 9.25 -5.28 -28.94
N CYS A 184 8.46 -4.66 -28.06
CA CYS A 184 8.35 -5.11 -26.68
C CYS A 184 7.86 -6.55 -26.64
N ARG A 185 8.46 -7.38 -25.78
CA ARG A 185 8.03 -8.72 -25.44
C ARG A 185 8.47 -9.02 -24.02
N CYS A 186 7.56 -8.88 -23.08
CA CYS A 186 7.84 -9.07 -21.65
C CYS A 186 6.83 -10.04 -21.07
N ARG A 187 7.27 -10.88 -20.13
CA ARG A 187 6.41 -11.81 -19.40
C ARG A 187 6.78 -11.81 -17.93
N GLN A 188 5.77 -11.93 -17.07
CA GLN A 188 5.95 -12.19 -15.65
C GLN A 188 4.86 -13.15 -15.16
N THR A 189 5.30 -14.21 -14.48
CA THR A 189 4.44 -15.23 -13.88
C THR A 189 4.65 -15.22 -12.36
N GLU A 190 3.58 -15.19 -11.60
CA GLU A 190 3.61 -15.13 -10.14
C GLU A 190 2.66 -16.15 -9.53
N THR A 191 3.03 -16.70 -8.40
CA THR A 191 2.17 -17.51 -7.55
C THR A 191 2.12 -16.92 -6.16
N SER A 192 0.97 -17.04 -5.51
CA SER A 192 0.79 -16.63 -4.12
C SER A 192 -0.04 -17.64 -3.36
N PHE A 193 0.28 -17.76 -2.08
CA PHE A 193 -0.41 -18.57 -1.10
C PHE A 193 -0.61 -17.71 0.15
N GLU A 194 -1.83 -17.63 0.61
CA GLU A 194 -2.20 -16.84 1.78
C GLU A 194 -3.13 -17.65 2.67
N VAL A 195 -3.01 -17.45 3.96
CA VAL A 195 -4.00 -17.85 4.94
C VAL A 195 -4.23 -16.73 5.92
N SER A 196 -5.49 -16.45 6.19
CA SER A 196 -5.91 -15.42 7.16
C SER A 196 -6.91 -15.99 8.14
N SER A 197 -6.97 -15.40 9.33
CA SER A 197 -8.02 -15.65 10.31
C SER A 197 -8.46 -14.34 10.92
N GLN A 198 -9.77 -14.11 10.89
CA GLN A 198 -10.42 -13.01 11.59
C GLN A 198 -11.25 -13.59 12.73
N VAL A 199 -10.95 -13.18 13.94
CA VAL A 199 -11.58 -13.70 15.16
C VAL A 199 -12.31 -12.59 15.89
N THR A 200 -13.55 -12.84 16.31
CA THR A 200 -14.30 -11.99 17.21
C THR A 200 -14.36 -12.65 18.58
N VAL A 201 -13.82 -11.98 19.59
CA VAL A 201 -13.95 -12.39 21.00
C VAL A 201 -15.03 -11.57 21.68
N GLU A 202 -15.75 -12.20 22.62
CA GLU A 202 -16.72 -11.56 23.51
C GLU A 202 -16.23 -11.68 24.94
N ASP A 203 -16.18 -10.56 25.68
CA ASP A 203 -15.84 -10.54 27.09
C ASP A 203 -17.04 -10.91 27.97
N ASN A 204 -16.84 -10.97 29.30
CA ASN A 204 -17.90 -11.31 30.26
C ASN A 204 -19.00 -10.25 30.34
N ASP A 205 -18.75 -9.04 29.89
CA ASP A 205 -19.70 -7.92 29.86
C ASP A 205 -20.49 -7.87 28.53
N GLY A 206 -20.19 -8.76 27.60
CA GLY A 206 -20.83 -8.86 26.28
C GLY A 206 -20.26 -7.94 25.21
N ASN A 207 -19.13 -7.26 25.48
CA ASN A 207 -18.45 -6.45 24.49
C ASN A 207 -17.68 -7.35 23.51
N LYS A 208 -17.58 -6.92 22.26
CA LYS A 208 -16.96 -7.67 21.19
C LYS A 208 -15.75 -6.95 20.64
N TYR A 209 -14.68 -7.70 20.44
CA TYR A 209 -13.39 -7.21 19.93
C TYR A 209 -12.95 -8.13 18.81
N THR A 210 -12.45 -7.54 17.72
CA THR A 210 -12.04 -8.29 16.52
C THR A 210 -10.54 -8.20 16.32
N GLY A 211 -9.91 -9.32 16.03
CA GLY A 211 -8.52 -9.42 15.64
C GLY A 211 -8.39 -10.15 14.30
N LEU A 212 -7.41 -9.76 13.53
CA LEU A 212 -7.10 -10.33 12.22
C LEU A 212 -5.60 -10.58 12.13
N TRP A 213 -5.24 -11.71 11.56
CA TRP A 213 -3.87 -11.97 11.15
C TRP A 213 -3.83 -12.78 9.85
N TRP A 214 -2.75 -12.64 9.10
CA TRP A 214 -2.51 -13.39 7.88
C TRP A 214 -1.03 -13.73 7.71
N ASP A 215 -0.77 -14.80 6.97
CA ASP A 215 0.56 -15.15 6.49
C ASP A 215 0.51 -15.40 4.98
N TYR A 216 1.52 -14.92 4.27
CA TYR A 216 1.60 -14.90 2.81
C TYR A 216 2.96 -15.40 2.33
N GLY A 217 3.00 -16.06 1.17
CA GLY A 217 4.24 -16.46 0.49
C GLY A 217 4.04 -16.81 -0.98
N VAL A 218 5.13 -16.84 -1.71
CA VAL A 218 5.18 -17.31 -3.12
C VAL A 218 4.92 -18.82 -3.23
N SER A 219 5.27 -19.55 -2.17
CA SER A 219 5.05 -20.99 -1.99
C SER A 219 4.24 -21.26 -0.73
N PRO A 220 3.66 -22.47 -0.54
CA PRO A 220 2.81 -22.77 0.62
C PRO A 220 3.57 -22.87 1.96
N GLU A 221 4.89 -22.79 2.00
CA GLU A 221 5.70 -22.99 3.20
C GLU A 221 5.28 -22.09 4.38
N LYS A 222 5.02 -20.82 4.12
CA LYS A 222 4.56 -19.85 5.14
C LYS A 222 3.16 -20.19 5.65
N VAL A 223 2.27 -20.59 4.75
CA VAL A 223 0.91 -21.01 5.08
C VAL A 223 0.94 -22.29 5.92
N LEU A 224 1.79 -23.26 5.56
CA LEU A 224 1.97 -24.53 6.28
C LEU A 224 2.47 -24.35 7.72
N THR A 225 3.16 -23.26 8.03
CA THR A 225 3.70 -22.96 9.36
C THR A 225 2.96 -21.83 10.07
N SER A 226 1.85 -21.36 9.50
CA SER A 226 1.10 -20.23 10.04
C SER A 226 0.40 -20.58 11.37
N GLU A 227 0.38 -19.60 12.25
CA GLU A 227 -0.39 -19.57 13.50
C GLU A 227 -1.38 -18.37 13.49
N CYS A 228 -1.87 -17.99 12.31
CA CYS A 228 -2.65 -16.76 12.15
C CYS A 228 -3.90 -16.73 13.05
N GLY A 229 -4.60 -17.85 13.27
CA GLY A 229 -5.74 -17.89 14.18
C GLY A 229 -5.39 -17.52 15.63
N ARG A 230 -4.29 -18.05 16.17
CA ARG A 230 -3.82 -17.69 17.51
C ARG A 230 -3.43 -16.22 17.63
N LYS A 231 -2.72 -15.71 16.63
CA LYS A 231 -2.36 -14.30 16.56
C LYS A 231 -3.59 -13.40 16.43
N ALA A 232 -4.59 -13.81 15.67
CA ALA A 232 -5.86 -13.08 15.58
C ALA A 232 -6.58 -13.03 16.94
N VAL A 233 -6.59 -14.13 17.70
CA VAL A 233 -7.10 -14.13 19.08
C VAL A 233 -6.31 -13.17 19.97
N GLU A 234 -4.97 -13.22 19.94
CA GLU A 234 -4.13 -12.31 20.71
C GLU A 234 -4.46 -10.85 20.40
N MET A 235 -4.62 -10.53 19.11
CA MET A 235 -5.00 -9.18 18.66
C MET A 235 -6.37 -8.74 19.18
N ALA A 236 -7.36 -9.63 19.20
CA ALA A 236 -8.69 -9.33 19.71
C ALA A 236 -8.66 -9.15 21.25
N VAL A 237 -7.99 -10.05 21.96
CA VAL A 237 -7.90 -10.03 23.43
C VAL A 237 -7.15 -8.79 23.95
N MET A 238 -6.12 -8.34 23.25
CA MET A 238 -5.40 -7.12 23.63
C MET A 238 -6.28 -5.86 23.66
N GLN A 239 -7.40 -5.85 22.95
CA GLN A 239 -8.33 -4.72 22.86
C GLN A 239 -9.36 -4.68 24.01
N ILE A 240 -9.42 -5.71 24.85
CA ILE A 240 -10.43 -5.82 25.93
C ILE A 240 -10.23 -4.69 26.95
N SER A 241 -11.35 -4.06 27.33
CA SER A 241 -11.41 -2.96 28.31
C SER A 241 -10.61 -1.72 27.90
N PRO A 242 -10.95 -1.10 26.77
CA PRO A 242 -10.29 0.12 26.32
C PRO A 242 -10.50 1.26 27.32
N VAL A 243 -9.51 2.14 27.39
CA VAL A 243 -9.57 3.34 28.22
C VAL A 243 -9.70 4.59 27.37
N ASN A 244 -10.40 5.59 27.88
CA ASN A 244 -10.41 6.92 27.29
C ASN A 244 -9.05 7.58 27.52
N ALA A 245 -8.27 7.80 26.48
CA ALA A 245 -7.07 8.60 26.56
C ALA A 245 -7.41 10.10 26.51
N ASP A 246 -6.68 10.92 27.26
CA ASP A 246 -6.88 12.37 27.23
C ASP A 246 -6.47 12.94 25.86
N LYS A 247 -7.19 13.98 25.42
CA LYS A 247 -6.74 14.74 24.25
C LYS A 247 -5.44 15.48 24.56
N GLY A 248 -4.53 15.46 23.61
CA GLY A 248 -3.22 16.10 23.84
C GLY A 248 -2.22 15.80 22.72
N LYS A 249 -0.99 16.13 23.01
CA LYS A 249 0.15 15.77 22.15
C LYS A 249 0.87 14.57 22.72
N TYR A 250 1.09 13.59 21.88
CA TYR A 250 1.76 12.35 22.23
C TYR A 250 2.89 12.02 21.26
N THR A 251 3.87 11.28 21.72
CA THR A 251 4.71 10.52 20.82
C THR A 251 3.85 9.43 20.19
N MET A 252 3.70 9.47 18.88
CA MET A 252 2.93 8.50 18.12
C MET A 252 3.88 7.45 17.54
N VAL A 253 3.71 6.20 17.93
CA VAL A 253 4.33 5.07 17.25
C VAL A 253 3.29 4.42 16.36
N VAL A 254 3.61 4.15 15.10
CA VAL A 254 2.70 3.55 14.12
C VAL A 254 3.20 2.16 13.78
N SER A 255 2.38 1.16 14.02
CA SER A 255 2.72 -0.23 13.70
C SER A 255 3.04 -0.41 12.22
N ARG A 256 4.03 -1.25 11.94
CA ARG A 256 4.45 -1.65 10.58
C ARG A 256 3.31 -2.13 9.68
N LEU A 257 2.22 -2.62 10.26
CA LEU A 257 1.08 -3.14 9.50
C LEU A 257 0.24 -2.02 8.87
N VAL A 258 0.23 -0.84 9.49
CA VAL A 258 -0.56 0.31 9.05
C VAL A 258 0.27 1.53 8.67
N SER A 259 1.59 1.49 8.90
CA SER A 259 2.51 2.60 8.63
C SER A 259 2.52 3.04 7.16
N GLY A 260 2.29 2.12 6.25
CA GLY A 260 2.17 2.41 4.81
C GLY A 260 1.08 3.43 4.48
N ARG A 261 0.02 3.53 5.29
CA ARG A 261 -1.04 4.55 5.13
C ARG A 261 -0.54 5.98 5.25
N LEU A 262 0.50 6.21 6.05
CA LEU A 262 1.10 7.55 6.18
C LEU A 262 2.05 7.91 5.03
N LEU A 263 2.72 6.91 4.44
CA LEU A 263 3.61 7.16 3.30
C LEU A 263 2.85 7.31 1.97
N GLN A 264 1.71 6.63 1.81
CA GLN A 264 0.95 6.64 0.55
C GLN A 264 0.60 8.06 0.05
N PRO A 265 0.08 9.00 0.89
CA PRO A 265 -0.17 10.37 0.45
C PRO A 265 1.07 11.10 -0.07
N VAL A 266 2.24 10.83 0.53
CA VAL A 266 3.52 11.41 0.08
C VAL A 266 3.89 10.87 -1.30
N LEU A 267 3.79 9.56 -1.51
CA LEU A 267 4.08 8.93 -2.80
C LEU A 267 3.10 9.43 -3.89
N ASN A 268 1.82 9.55 -3.58
CA ASN A 268 0.81 10.09 -4.51
C ASN A 268 1.09 11.56 -4.87
N ALA A 269 1.53 12.37 -3.91
CA ALA A 269 1.88 13.77 -4.13
C ALA A 269 3.11 13.95 -5.04
N LEU A 270 3.96 12.92 -5.18
CA LEU A 270 5.12 12.91 -6.10
C LEU A 270 4.75 12.52 -7.55
N SER A 271 3.47 12.27 -7.86
CA SER A 271 3.02 12.07 -9.24
C SER A 271 3.24 13.34 -10.06
N SER A 272 3.94 13.24 -11.18
CA SER A 272 4.14 14.37 -12.11
C SER A 272 2.82 14.92 -12.66
N LEU A 273 1.77 14.10 -12.74
CA LEU A 273 0.43 14.56 -13.10
C LEU A 273 -0.14 15.48 -12.02
N SER A 274 -0.11 15.05 -10.75
CA SER A 274 -0.60 15.84 -9.61
C SER A 274 0.18 17.16 -9.45
N VAL A 275 1.50 17.10 -9.65
CA VAL A 275 2.37 18.28 -9.64
C VAL A 275 2.01 19.24 -10.77
N TYR A 276 1.83 18.74 -12.00
CA TYR A 276 1.43 19.52 -13.16
C TYR A 276 0.07 20.19 -12.99
N GLN A 277 -0.90 19.46 -12.45
CA GLN A 277 -2.26 19.97 -12.17
C GLN A 277 -2.32 20.88 -10.94
N LYS A 278 -1.21 21.06 -10.21
CA LYS A 278 -1.14 21.77 -8.92
C LYS A 278 -2.11 21.22 -7.87
N SER A 279 -2.38 19.93 -7.92
CA SER A 279 -3.18 19.17 -6.96
C SER A 279 -2.32 18.36 -5.99
N SER A 280 -1.06 18.75 -5.81
CA SER A 280 -0.08 18.14 -4.93
C SER A 280 0.44 19.13 -3.90
N PHE A 281 0.55 18.71 -2.64
CA PHE A 281 1.23 19.51 -1.60
C PHE A 281 2.77 19.50 -1.76
N LEU A 282 3.30 18.73 -2.72
CA LEU A 282 4.72 18.67 -3.07
C LEU A 282 5.03 19.35 -4.42
N VAL A 283 4.21 20.32 -4.83
CA VAL A 283 4.53 21.17 -5.99
C VAL A 283 5.89 21.84 -5.75
N ASP A 284 6.78 21.79 -6.76
CA ASP A 284 8.14 22.35 -6.68
C ASP A 284 9.05 21.73 -5.59
N ALA A 285 8.76 20.54 -5.10
CA ALA A 285 9.56 19.84 -4.08
C ALA A 285 10.83 19.18 -4.65
N LEU A 286 10.86 18.90 -5.95
CA LEU A 286 11.98 18.20 -6.61
C LEU A 286 13.31 18.93 -6.36
N GLY A 287 14.30 18.21 -5.86
CA GLY A 287 15.63 18.71 -5.52
C GLY A 287 15.69 19.52 -4.21
N LYS A 288 14.58 19.66 -3.48
CA LYS A 288 14.54 20.44 -2.23
C LYS A 288 14.45 19.53 -1.01
N GLN A 289 15.02 20.01 0.09
CA GLN A 289 14.82 19.45 1.42
C GLN A 289 13.40 19.81 1.89
N VAL A 290 12.48 18.83 1.89
CA VAL A 290 11.09 19.02 2.31
C VAL A 290 10.81 18.28 3.62
N PHE A 291 11.48 17.17 3.83
CA PHE A 291 11.31 16.31 4.98
C PHE A 291 12.54 16.33 5.89
N SER A 292 12.39 15.79 7.11
CA SER A 292 13.49 15.68 8.07
C SER A 292 14.67 14.92 7.48
N LYS A 293 15.89 15.30 7.91
CA LYS A 293 17.10 14.53 7.61
C LYS A 293 16.94 13.11 8.16
N GLY A 294 17.51 12.15 7.41
CA GLY A 294 17.39 10.72 7.74
C GLY A 294 16.21 10.02 7.08
N LEU A 295 15.19 10.74 6.58
CA LEU A 295 14.14 10.11 5.79
C LEU A 295 14.69 9.67 4.43
N ASN A 296 14.76 8.35 4.22
CA ASN A 296 15.18 7.73 2.97
C ASN A 296 14.11 6.76 2.48
N VAL A 297 13.59 7.05 1.28
CA VAL A 297 12.60 6.21 0.59
C VAL A 297 13.15 5.83 -0.78
N MET A 298 13.23 4.54 -1.04
CA MET A 298 13.66 3.99 -2.32
C MET A 298 12.50 3.25 -2.99
N ASP A 299 12.52 3.13 -4.31
CA ASP A 299 11.70 2.17 -5.04
C ASP A 299 12.62 1.05 -5.56
N MET A 300 12.39 -0.19 -5.11
CA MET A 300 13.29 -1.34 -5.28
C MET A 300 12.64 -2.50 -6.07
N PRO A 301 12.14 -2.25 -7.30
CA PRO A 301 11.44 -3.27 -8.07
C PRO A 301 12.31 -4.47 -8.48
N LEU A 302 13.64 -4.36 -8.46
CA LEU A 302 14.53 -5.41 -8.95
C LEU A 302 14.95 -6.43 -7.87
N GLU A 303 14.35 -6.42 -6.69
CA GLU A 303 14.67 -7.37 -5.62
C GLU A 303 14.01 -8.73 -5.85
N LYS A 304 14.78 -9.69 -6.38
CA LYS A 304 14.32 -11.05 -6.68
C LYS A 304 13.72 -11.78 -5.47
N GLY A 305 12.64 -12.53 -5.71
CA GLY A 305 11.94 -13.31 -4.68
C GLY A 305 11.18 -12.46 -3.65
N LYS A 306 11.02 -11.17 -3.92
CA LYS A 306 10.28 -10.25 -3.03
C LYS A 306 8.97 -9.81 -3.69
N SER A 307 7.90 -9.81 -2.94
CA SER A 307 6.60 -9.31 -3.40
C SER A 307 6.71 -7.88 -3.96
N GLY A 308 6.05 -7.62 -5.07
CA GLY A 308 6.12 -6.36 -5.80
C GLY A 308 7.38 -6.18 -6.66
N ALA A 309 8.24 -7.22 -6.77
CA ALA A 309 9.37 -7.18 -7.68
C ALA A 309 8.92 -7.39 -9.12
N ILE A 310 9.35 -6.50 -10.02
CA ILE A 310 9.03 -6.54 -11.45
C ILE A 310 10.22 -6.09 -12.30
N LEU A 311 10.30 -6.58 -13.54
CA LEU A 311 11.33 -6.18 -14.50
C LEU A 311 10.88 -5.11 -15.47
N PHE A 312 9.58 -4.94 -15.68
CA PHE A 312 9.03 -4.00 -16.65
C PHE A 312 7.80 -3.27 -16.13
N GLU A 313 7.65 -2.05 -16.53
CA GLU A 313 6.47 -1.21 -16.31
C GLU A 313 5.29 -1.68 -17.18
N THR A 314 4.08 -1.24 -16.86
CA THR A 314 2.87 -1.56 -17.66
C THR A 314 2.93 -1.11 -19.11
N ASP A 315 3.85 -0.21 -19.45
CA ASP A 315 4.13 0.22 -20.82
C ASP A 315 5.33 -0.50 -21.47
N GLY A 316 5.91 -1.50 -20.80
CA GLY A 316 7.01 -2.34 -21.30
C GLY A 316 8.41 -1.77 -21.09
N ARG A 317 8.55 -0.61 -20.44
CA ARG A 317 9.86 -0.07 -20.06
C ARG A 317 10.53 -0.91 -18.99
N ALA A 318 11.86 -1.00 -19.05
CA ALA A 318 12.64 -1.63 -18.00
C ALA A 318 12.52 -0.89 -16.67
N CYS A 319 12.24 -1.64 -15.60
CA CYS A 319 12.27 -1.12 -14.24
C CYS A 319 13.72 -0.87 -13.78
N ARG A 320 13.87 0.01 -12.79
CA ARG A 320 15.15 0.27 -12.13
C ARG A 320 14.93 0.61 -10.66
N ASN A 321 15.90 0.27 -9.82
CA ASN A 321 15.93 0.76 -8.45
C ASN A 321 16.18 2.28 -8.45
N ARG A 322 15.48 3.03 -7.58
CA ARG A 322 15.50 4.49 -7.57
C ARG A 322 15.46 5.05 -6.16
N GLU A 323 16.14 6.18 -5.99
CA GLU A 323 16.01 7.02 -4.80
C GLU A 323 14.84 7.99 -5.02
N ILE A 324 13.80 7.87 -4.21
CA ILE A 324 12.63 8.77 -4.25
C ILE A 324 12.86 9.96 -3.33
N ILE A 325 13.25 9.68 -2.08
CA ILE A 325 13.64 10.68 -1.09
C ILE A 325 14.95 10.22 -0.47
N THR A 326 15.94 11.09 -0.42
CA THR A 326 17.23 10.82 0.21
C THR A 326 17.57 11.93 1.19
N ASP A 327 17.77 11.57 2.46
CA ASP A 327 18.06 12.51 3.54
C ASP A 327 17.03 13.68 3.57
N GLY A 328 15.75 13.36 3.35
CA GLY A 328 14.65 14.29 3.31
C GLY A 328 14.54 15.15 2.04
N VAL A 329 15.48 14.99 1.10
CA VAL A 329 15.47 15.69 -0.20
C VAL A 329 14.70 14.86 -1.23
N VAL A 330 13.69 15.42 -1.86
CA VAL A 330 12.96 14.77 -2.96
C VAL A 330 13.87 14.65 -4.19
N LYS A 331 14.13 13.42 -4.65
CA LYS A 331 15.06 13.12 -5.75
C LYS A 331 14.35 12.89 -7.08
N GLU A 332 13.24 12.18 -7.07
CA GLU A 332 12.47 11.88 -8.28
C GLU A 332 10.97 12.09 -8.05
N ASN A 333 10.27 12.49 -9.12
CA ASN A 333 8.82 12.39 -9.25
C ASN A 333 8.47 11.13 -10.06
N PHE A 334 7.27 10.60 -9.86
CA PHE A 334 6.74 9.53 -10.71
C PHE A 334 6.22 10.12 -12.02
N THR A 335 6.93 9.84 -13.11
CA THR A 335 6.71 10.46 -14.42
C THR A 335 6.46 9.39 -15.48
N SER A 336 5.18 9.22 -15.87
CA SER A 336 4.81 8.36 -16.98
C SER A 336 5.36 8.88 -18.32
N ILE A 337 5.36 8.04 -19.36
CA ILE A 337 5.73 8.46 -20.74
C ILE A 337 4.91 9.68 -21.18
N TYR A 338 3.61 9.66 -20.91
CA TYR A 338 2.73 10.75 -21.25
C TYR A 338 3.17 12.07 -20.60
N MET A 339 3.38 12.06 -19.29
CA MET A 339 3.81 13.24 -18.56
C MET A 339 5.23 13.67 -18.93
N SER A 340 6.12 12.71 -19.16
CA SER A 340 7.48 12.96 -19.67
C SER A 340 7.46 13.80 -20.95
N ARG A 341 6.68 13.40 -21.94
CA ARG A 341 6.54 14.12 -23.21
C ARG A 341 5.87 15.48 -23.04
N LYS A 342 4.84 15.55 -22.21
CA LYS A 342 4.09 16.78 -21.94
C LYS A 342 4.93 17.83 -21.22
N LEU A 343 5.82 17.40 -20.33
CA LEU A 343 6.70 18.29 -19.55
C LEU A 343 8.09 18.47 -20.18
N GLY A 344 8.46 17.65 -21.16
CA GLY A 344 9.80 17.67 -21.76
C GLY A 344 10.91 17.20 -20.81
N ILE A 345 10.60 16.28 -19.89
CA ILE A 345 11.54 15.71 -18.91
C ILE A 345 11.66 14.19 -19.11
N PRO A 346 12.76 13.55 -18.67
CA PRO A 346 12.89 12.10 -18.78
C PRO A 346 11.78 11.35 -18.02
N PRO A 347 11.29 10.21 -18.56
CA PRO A 347 10.35 9.36 -17.84
C PRO A 347 11.06 8.65 -16.66
N THR A 348 10.30 8.41 -15.60
CA THR A 348 10.74 7.56 -14.49
C THR A 348 9.84 6.32 -14.41
N SER A 349 9.00 6.18 -13.42
CA SER A 349 7.91 5.20 -13.34
C SER A 349 6.58 5.91 -13.29
N SER A 350 5.49 5.22 -13.63
CA SER A 350 4.15 5.79 -13.51
C SER A 350 3.72 5.89 -12.04
N CYS A 351 4.17 4.96 -11.21
CA CYS A 351 3.92 4.87 -9.77
C CYS A 351 5.06 4.10 -9.08
N PRO A 352 5.15 4.10 -7.74
CA PRO A 352 6.09 3.24 -7.03
C PRO A 352 5.70 1.77 -7.21
N ASN A 353 6.68 0.94 -7.51
CA ASN A 353 6.48 -0.50 -7.68
C ASN A 353 6.71 -1.26 -6.36
N ARG A 354 7.83 -0.99 -5.71
CA ARG A 354 8.21 -1.59 -4.44
C ARG A 354 8.89 -0.56 -3.53
N PRO A 355 8.12 0.36 -2.91
CA PRO A 355 8.69 1.37 -2.03
C PRO A 355 9.23 0.74 -0.73
N VAL A 356 10.45 1.15 -0.37
CA VAL A 356 11.18 0.72 0.81
C VAL A 356 11.59 1.96 1.61
N LEU A 357 11.17 2.05 2.85
CA LEU A 357 11.63 3.09 3.77
C LEU A 357 12.77 2.51 4.61
N GLN A 358 13.94 3.18 4.55
CA GLN A 358 15.14 2.70 5.23
C GLN A 358 15.09 2.98 6.74
N PRO A 359 15.71 2.13 7.57
CA PRO A 359 15.81 2.34 9.00
C PRO A 359 16.49 3.68 9.34
N PHE A 360 15.98 4.33 10.38
CA PHE A 360 16.48 5.62 10.85
C PHE A 360 16.18 5.81 12.34
N VAL A 361 17.09 6.44 13.07
CA VAL A 361 16.86 6.93 14.43
C VAL A 361 17.44 8.34 14.53
N SER A 362 16.64 9.29 15.01
CA SER A 362 17.07 10.66 15.17
C SER A 362 18.11 10.82 16.28
N GLU A 363 19.02 11.80 16.14
CA GLU A 363 19.98 12.16 17.19
C GLU A 363 19.30 12.51 18.50
N GLU A 364 18.10 13.05 18.46
CA GLU A 364 17.26 13.37 19.63
C GLU A 364 16.94 12.13 20.48
N LEU A 365 16.59 11.01 19.85
CA LEU A 365 16.34 9.76 20.57
C LEU A 365 17.65 9.09 21.06
N LEU A 366 18.75 9.29 20.36
CA LEU A 366 20.05 8.72 20.74
C LEU A 366 20.75 9.55 21.83
N GLY A 367 20.53 10.87 21.88
CA GLY A 367 21.17 11.83 22.80
C GLY A 367 20.40 12.11 24.09
N GLY A 368 19.18 11.58 24.25
CA GLY A 368 18.40 11.74 25.47
C GLY A 368 19.05 11.04 26.64
N GLU A 369 19.71 11.80 27.53
CA GLU A 369 20.07 11.31 28.87
C GLU A 369 18.85 10.66 29.50
N ARG A 370 18.97 9.39 29.89
CA ARG A 370 17.95 8.69 30.69
C ARG A 370 17.68 9.54 31.91
N GLY A 371 16.55 10.22 31.93
CA GLY A 371 16.11 11.06 33.04
C GLY A 371 16.00 10.23 34.32
N GLY A 372 17.09 10.16 35.04
CA GLY A 372 17.14 9.67 36.40
C GLY A 372 16.38 10.65 37.28
N GLY A 373 15.32 10.19 37.91
CA GLY A 373 14.54 10.96 38.88
C GLY A 373 15.45 11.63 39.91
N HIS A 374 15.39 12.95 39.98
CA HIS A 374 15.99 13.72 41.06
C HIS A 374 15.06 13.67 42.26
N CYS A 375 15.37 12.74 43.17
CA CYS A 375 15.02 12.95 44.57
C CYS A 375 15.92 14.05 45.15
N GLY A 376 15.30 15.16 45.57
CA GLY A 376 15.99 16.21 46.23
C GLY A 376 16.60 15.75 47.55
N VAL A 377 17.86 16.10 47.78
CA VAL A 377 18.43 16.21 49.11
C VAL A 377 19.12 17.55 49.22
N ASN A 378 18.62 18.37 50.14
CA ASN A 378 19.24 19.63 50.57
C ASN A 378 20.67 19.41 51.10
N GLY A 379 21.57 20.34 50.84
CA GLY A 379 22.85 20.39 51.50
C GLY A 379 23.69 21.58 51.10
N ASP A 380 23.63 22.55 51.94
CA ASP A 380 24.42 23.76 52.13
C ASP A 380 25.80 23.92 51.45
N GLY A 381 25.98 25.14 50.92
CA GLY A 381 27.12 26.03 51.20
C GLY A 381 28.46 25.81 50.51
N PHE A 382 28.91 26.70 49.65
CA PHE A 382 30.03 27.60 49.88
C PHE A 382 30.32 28.49 48.67
N ASP A 383 30.56 29.72 49.01
CA ASP A 383 31.04 30.97 48.49
C ASP A 383 32.18 30.96 47.43
N GLY A 384 32.17 31.93 46.56
CA GLY A 384 33.42 32.50 46.11
C GLY A 384 33.55 32.94 44.64
N SER A 385 33.13 34.21 44.36
CA SER A 385 33.83 35.19 43.50
C SER A 385 34.34 34.74 42.10
N GLY A 386 34.11 35.44 41.03
CA GLY A 386 33.92 36.84 40.75
C GLY A 386 34.28 37.15 39.30
N LEU A 387 33.82 38.31 38.80
CA LEU A 387 34.22 39.02 37.57
C LEU A 387 33.58 38.50 36.26
N GLY A 388 32.77 39.22 35.57
CA GLY A 388 32.61 40.64 35.33
C GLY A 388 32.71 40.91 33.83
N GLY A 389 31.65 41.43 33.19
CA GLY A 389 31.73 41.80 31.78
C GLY A 389 30.36 42.14 31.17
N ASP A 390 30.01 43.33 31.39
CA ASP A 390 28.86 44.10 30.94
C ASP A 390 28.87 44.34 29.41
N CYS A 391 27.70 44.52 28.83
CA CYS A 391 27.27 45.46 27.79
C CYS A 391 26.16 44.81 26.98
N GLY A 392 25.00 45.31 26.84
CA GLY A 392 24.44 46.60 26.82
C GLY A 392 23.17 46.48 25.95
N GLY A 393 22.02 46.81 26.52
CA GLY A 393 20.74 46.77 25.84
C GLY A 393 20.54 47.92 24.87
N VAL A 394 19.66 47.73 23.93
CA VAL A 394 18.88 48.81 23.33
C VAL A 394 17.43 48.37 23.17
N ARG A 395 16.56 49.08 23.86
CA ARG A 395 15.12 49.09 23.64
C ARG A 395 14.80 49.95 22.41
N GLY A 396 13.77 49.59 21.68
CA GLY A 396 13.13 50.42 20.69
C GLY A 396 11.65 50.10 20.58
N ASP A 397 10.84 50.92 21.24
CA ASP A 397 9.39 51.01 21.11
C ASP A 397 8.99 51.61 19.74
N GLY A 398 7.82 51.26 19.27
CA GLY A 398 7.14 52.07 18.23
C GLY A 398 5.96 51.38 17.54
N ARG A 399 4.78 51.42 18.17
CA ARG A 399 3.44 51.82 17.62
C ARG A 399 3.43 51.99 16.08
N GLY A 400 2.52 51.43 15.31
CA GLY A 400 1.06 51.40 15.39
C GLY A 400 0.53 51.91 14.07
N SER A 401 -0.46 51.33 13.55
CA SER A 401 -1.66 51.95 13.01
C SER A 401 -2.37 51.08 11.98
N GLU A 402 -3.61 50.92 12.27
CA GLU A 402 -4.77 50.45 11.55
C GLU A 402 -4.96 51.09 10.16
N LEU A 403 -5.69 50.34 9.36
CA LEU A 403 -6.83 50.68 8.49
C LEU A 403 -6.98 49.50 7.53
N GLY A 404 -8.05 48.72 7.42
CA GLY A 404 -9.45 49.02 7.50
C GLY A 404 -10.11 48.92 6.13
N VAL A 405 -11.27 48.23 6.08
CA VAL A 405 -12.31 48.21 5.02
C VAL A 405 -12.19 47.06 4.02
N ALA A 406 -12.96 45.97 4.10
CA ALA A 406 -14.42 45.78 4.02
C ALA A 406 -14.98 45.70 2.58
N SER A 407 -15.70 44.65 2.40
CA SER A 407 -16.89 44.35 1.58
C SER A 407 -16.66 43.14 0.66
N GLY A 408 -17.42 42.04 0.65
CA GLY A 408 -18.81 41.87 0.99
C GLY A 408 -19.58 41.35 -0.22
N ALA A 409 -20.10 40.10 -0.15
CA ALA A 409 -21.23 39.50 -0.83
C ALA A 409 -20.95 37.98 -0.93
N GLY A 410 -21.66 37.04 -0.38
CA GLY A 410 -23.04 36.98 0.03
C GLY A 410 -23.94 36.40 -1.04
N PHE A 411 -24.20 35.05 -1.01
CA PHE A 411 -25.39 34.35 -1.50
C PHE A 411 -25.15 32.88 -1.18
N GLY A 412 -25.99 32.12 -0.52
CA GLY A 412 -27.41 32.14 -0.30
C GLY A 412 -27.80 30.68 -0.20
N ALA A 413 -28.21 30.21 0.97
CA ALA A 413 -28.70 28.87 1.23
C ALA A 413 -30.06 28.65 0.56
N ALA A 414 -30.31 27.42 0.12
CA ALA A 414 -31.66 26.91 -0.03
C ALA A 414 -31.75 25.48 0.49
N SER A 415 -32.43 25.35 1.61
CA SER A 415 -32.98 24.15 2.19
C SER A 415 -34.12 23.60 1.37
N GLY A 416 -34.24 22.27 1.31
CA GLY A 416 -35.40 21.60 0.78
C GLY A 416 -35.60 20.25 1.45
N ASP A 417 -36.51 20.22 2.42
CA ASP A 417 -37.10 19.03 3.03
C ASP A 417 -37.88 18.19 2.01
N GLY A 418 -37.89 16.88 2.20
CA GLY A 418 -38.81 16.01 1.45
C GLY A 418 -38.79 14.56 1.91
N ARG A 419 -39.62 14.24 2.86
CA ARG A 419 -39.96 12.89 3.35
C ARG A 419 -40.56 12.03 2.23
N GLY A 420 -40.39 10.72 2.32
CA GLY A 420 -41.23 9.75 1.64
C GLY A 420 -40.81 8.31 1.89
N VAL A 421 -41.51 7.65 2.78
CA VAL A 421 -41.56 6.22 3.02
C VAL A 421 -42.34 5.56 1.90
N GLU A 422 -41.91 4.36 1.40
CA GLU A 422 -42.81 3.20 1.38
C GLU A 422 -42.11 1.92 0.89
N ARG A 423 -42.52 0.82 1.52
CA ARG A 423 -42.19 -0.58 1.26
C ARG A 423 -42.96 -1.10 0.05
N GLY A 424 -42.42 -2.08 -0.65
CA GLY A 424 -43.18 -2.92 -1.55
C GLY A 424 -42.39 -4.12 -2.03
N ALA A 425 -42.65 -5.28 -1.45
CA ALA A 425 -42.25 -6.56 -1.96
C ALA A 425 -43.16 -6.98 -3.11
N ALA A 426 -42.62 -7.54 -4.18
CA ALA A 426 -43.33 -8.46 -5.06
C ALA A 426 -42.37 -9.34 -5.86
N SER A 427 -42.55 -10.63 -5.70
CA SER A 427 -42.07 -11.73 -6.50
C SER A 427 -42.63 -11.71 -7.94
N GLY A 428 -41.84 -12.19 -8.91
CA GLY A 428 -42.40 -12.47 -10.23
C GLY A 428 -41.37 -13.00 -11.23
N ASP A 429 -41.51 -14.25 -11.60
CA ASP A 429 -40.85 -14.97 -12.69
C ASP A 429 -40.95 -14.29 -14.07
N GLY A 430 -39.95 -14.54 -14.92
CA GLY A 430 -40.20 -14.56 -16.34
C GLY A 430 -39.15 -13.99 -17.28
N ARG A 431 -38.40 -14.88 -17.87
CA ARG A 431 -37.92 -14.94 -19.27
C ARG A 431 -37.46 -13.64 -19.96
N GLY A 432 -36.18 -13.72 -20.32
CA GLY A 432 -35.43 -13.22 -21.45
C GLY A 432 -35.99 -12.22 -22.44
N VAL A 433 -35.13 -11.30 -22.81
CA VAL A 433 -34.84 -10.88 -24.19
C VAL A 433 -33.55 -10.05 -24.18
N GLU A 434 -32.64 -10.41 -25.07
CA GLU A 434 -31.44 -9.65 -25.43
C GLU A 434 -31.83 -8.25 -25.91
N ARG A 435 -31.18 -7.23 -25.40
CA ARG A 435 -30.87 -6.00 -26.16
C ARG A 435 -29.66 -5.33 -25.52
N GLY A 436 -28.55 -5.35 -26.27
CA GLY A 436 -27.45 -4.49 -25.99
C GLY A 436 -27.81 -3.03 -26.17
N GLU A 437 -27.60 -2.23 -25.16
CA GLU A 437 -27.45 -0.80 -25.30
C GLU A 437 -26.07 -0.39 -24.91
N MET A 438 -25.30 0.05 -25.92
CA MET A 438 -24.06 0.76 -25.72
C MET A 438 -24.37 2.16 -25.23
N SER A 439 -24.18 2.44 -23.95
CA SER A 439 -24.07 3.82 -23.49
C SER A 439 -22.60 4.19 -23.42
N GLY A 440 -22.11 4.76 -24.51
CA GLY A 440 -20.85 5.48 -24.53
C GLY A 440 -21.03 6.86 -23.92
N SER A 441 -20.49 7.07 -22.74
CA SER A 441 -20.14 8.41 -22.28
C SER A 441 -18.66 8.40 -21.94
N GLY A 442 -17.85 8.64 -22.99
CA GLY A 442 -16.43 8.92 -22.86
C GLY A 442 -16.25 10.33 -22.35
N LEU A 443 -15.88 10.47 -21.10
CA LEU A 443 -15.09 11.61 -20.64
C LEU A 443 -13.76 11.04 -20.19
N GLY A 444 -12.69 11.50 -20.82
CA GLY A 444 -11.33 11.15 -20.49
C GLY A 444 -11.03 11.36 -19.01
N GLY A 445 -11.11 10.29 -18.27
CA GLY A 445 -10.59 10.21 -16.92
C GLY A 445 -9.12 9.84 -17.03
N ASP A 446 -8.24 10.83 -16.88
CA ASP A 446 -6.86 10.59 -16.53
C ASP A 446 -6.83 9.71 -15.28
N CYS A 447 -5.93 8.73 -15.27
CA CYS A 447 -5.66 7.85 -14.13
C CYS A 447 -5.21 8.66 -12.89
N GLY A 448 -6.15 9.32 -12.26
CA GLY A 448 -6.12 9.82 -10.90
C GLY A 448 -6.95 8.90 -10.02
N GLY A 449 -6.91 7.62 -10.29
CA GLY A 449 -7.48 6.58 -9.48
C GLY A 449 -6.35 5.74 -8.93
N ASP A 450 -6.45 5.47 -7.65
CA ASP A 450 -5.61 4.57 -6.88
C ASP A 450 -4.71 3.67 -7.74
N CYS A 451 -3.40 3.82 -7.58
CA CYS A 451 -2.48 2.71 -7.79
C CYS A 451 -2.74 1.69 -6.68
N GLY A 452 -3.98 1.21 -6.61
CA GLY A 452 -4.37 0.03 -5.88
C GLY A 452 -3.83 -1.16 -6.66
N GLU A 453 -3.20 -2.03 -5.95
CA GLU A 453 -2.65 -3.32 -6.31
C GLU A 453 -3.17 -3.88 -7.64
N VAL A 454 -2.36 -3.74 -8.70
CA VAL A 454 -2.67 -4.32 -10.02
C VAL A 454 -2.31 -5.81 -10.06
N PHE A 455 -1.84 -6.39 -8.96
CA PHE A 455 -1.58 -7.82 -8.85
C PHE A 455 -2.29 -8.37 -7.61
N GLY A 456 -3.39 -9.06 -7.81
CA GLY A 456 -4.05 -9.89 -6.83
C GLY A 456 -5.06 -9.21 -5.93
N ALA A 457 -6.08 -8.55 -6.50
CA ALA A 457 -7.29 -8.28 -5.76
C ALA A 457 -8.48 -8.81 -6.54
N VAL A 458 -8.98 -9.94 -6.13
CA VAL A 458 -10.34 -10.36 -6.46
C VAL A 458 -11.28 -9.51 -5.60
N ASN A 459 -12.17 -8.77 -6.26
CA ASN A 459 -13.25 -8.05 -5.61
C ASN A 459 -14.06 -8.97 -4.69
N GLY A 460 -13.81 -8.85 -3.41
CA GLY A 460 -14.70 -9.31 -2.35
C GLY A 460 -15.14 -8.08 -1.57
N GLY A 461 -16.46 -7.92 -1.44
CA GLY A 461 -17.17 -6.73 -1.01
C GLY A 461 -16.60 -6.02 0.22
N GLU A 462 -16.87 -4.73 0.21
CA GLU A 462 -16.58 -3.74 1.24
C GLU A 462 -16.72 -4.26 2.67
N ARG A 463 -15.58 -4.38 3.36
CA ARG A 463 -15.36 -4.12 4.79
C ARG A 463 -13.88 -4.36 5.09
N GLY A 464 -13.10 -3.28 5.08
CA GLY A 464 -11.71 -3.32 5.50
C GLY A 464 -11.62 -3.19 7.02
N VAL A 465 -10.86 -4.05 7.65
CA VAL A 465 -10.28 -3.82 8.98
C VAL A 465 -8.86 -4.42 8.94
N GLU A 466 -7.85 -3.58 9.18
CA GLU A 466 -6.45 -3.99 9.25
C GLU A 466 -5.97 -3.93 10.71
N PHE A 467 -5.31 -4.98 11.21
CA PHE A 467 -4.67 -4.98 12.53
C PHE A 467 -3.34 -5.72 12.53
N GLY A 468 -2.49 -5.32 13.42
CA GLY A 468 -1.13 -5.75 13.59
C GLY A 468 -0.71 -6.28 14.95
N ALA A 469 0.25 -7.00 14.92
CA ALA A 469 1.51 -7.41 15.52
C ALA A 469 1.55 -8.05 16.91
N VAL A 470 2.33 -9.11 17.08
CA VAL A 470 3.19 -9.40 18.25
C VAL A 470 4.33 -10.38 17.91
N ASN A 471 5.45 -10.17 18.58
CA ASN A 471 6.77 -10.78 18.48
C ASN A 471 6.84 -12.31 18.62
N GLY A 472 7.69 -12.92 17.80
CA GLY A 472 8.31 -14.21 18.11
C GLY A 472 9.67 -14.27 17.41
N GLY A 473 10.74 -14.21 18.19
CA GLY A 473 12.07 -14.34 17.68
C GLY A 473 12.42 -15.80 17.39
N GLU A 474 13.23 -16.02 16.36
CA GLU A 474 14.28 -17.05 16.40
C GLU A 474 15.34 -16.87 15.30
N ARG A 475 16.54 -17.29 15.64
CA ARG A 475 17.80 -17.19 14.94
C ARG A 475 17.82 -18.04 13.67
N GLY A 476 18.32 -17.50 12.58
CA GLY A 476 18.61 -18.27 11.38
C GLY A 476 19.86 -17.75 10.67
N THR A 477 20.79 -18.60 10.56
CA THR A 477 22.16 -18.60 10.08
C THR A 477 22.43 -17.94 8.73
N GLU A 478 23.64 -17.34 8.66
CA GLU A 478 24.34 -16.76 7.53
C GLU A 478 24.45 -17.70 6.30
N LEU A 479 24.35 -17.08 5.12
CA LEU A 479 25.16 -17.47 3.98
C LEU A 479 25.58 -16.20 3.22
N ALA A 480 26.88 -15.98 3.26
CA ALA A 480 27.57 -14.91 2.57
C ALA A 480 27.75 -15.20 1.08
N GLY A 481 27.61 -14.16 0.27
CA GLY A 481 27.98 -14.18 -1.14
C GLY A 481 28.00 -12.76 -1.68
N GLY A 482 29.17 -12.11 -1.64
CA GLY A 482 29.35 -10.74 -2.05
C GLY A 482 29.38 -10.54 -3.56
N LEU A 483 29.11 -9.28 -3.96
CA LEU A 483 29.76 -8.57 -5.09
C LEU A 483 29.32 -7.10 -5.10
N GLY A 484 30.31 -6.20 -5.18
CA GLY A 484 30.15 -4.87 -5.77
C GLY A 484 29.94 -3.72 -4.79
N ALA A 485 31.04 -3.21 -4.24
CA ALA A 485 31.06 -1.95 -3.51
C ALA A 485 30.92 -0.76 -4.45
N GLU A 486 29.84 0.03 -4.28
CA GLU A 486 29.84 1.45 -4.60
C GLU A 486 29.35 2.24 -3.39
N ARG A 487 30.00 3.37 -3.17
CA ARG A 487 30.06 4.19 -1.97
C ARG A 487 28.68 4.52 -1.38
N GLY A 488 28.18 3.68 -0.48
CA GLY A 488 27.09 3.99 0.41
C GLY A 488 27.62 4.67 1.68
N LEU A 489 26.96 5.70 2.13
CA LEU A 489 27.08 6.26 3.47
C LEU A 489 27.07 5.10 4.47
N LYS A 490 28.06 5.04 5.34
CA LYS A 490 28.14 4.02 6.39
C LYS A 490 26.91 4.17 7.27
N ALA A 491 25.92 3.28 7.10
CA ALA A 491 24.88 3.09 8.07
C ALA A 491 25.53 2.67 9.40
N ASP A 492 25.11 3.28 10.48
CA ASP A 492 25.54 2.93 11.82
C ASP A 492 25.15 1.46 12.06
N PRO A 493 26.06 0.56 12.43
CA PRO A 493 25.76 -0.86 12.62
C PRO A 493 24.68 -1.13 13.69
N PHE A 494 24.35 -0.15 14.54
CA PHE A 494 23.27 -0.25 15.53
C PHE A 494 21.86 -0.08 14.95
N VAL A 495 21.70 0.42 13.71
CA VAL A 495 20.38 0.72 13.12
C VAL A 495 19.80 -0.49 12.37
N ASN A 496 20.54 -1.55 12.15
CA ASN A 496 20.14 -2.66 11.28
C ASN A 496 19.17 -3.68 11.89
N GLU A 497 18.82 -3.58 13.18
CA GLU A 497 17.90 -4.53 13.86
C GLU A 497 16.98 -3.83 14.87
N ILE A 498 16.33 -2.73 14.49
CA ILE A 498 15.38 -2.02 15.37
C ILE A 498 13.95 -2.45 15.04
N ALA A 499 13.35 -3.22 15.92
CA ALA A 499 11.95 -3.64 15.84
C ALA A 499 11.01 -2.68 16.61
N GLN A 500 9.69 -2.86 16.44
CA GLN A 500 8.67 -2.06 17.14
C GLN A 500 8.93 -1.96 18.64
N LYS A 501 9.34 -3.06 19.30
CA LYS A 501 9.63 -3.09 20.73
C LYS A 501 10.74 -2.10 21.10
N ASP A 502 11.83 -2.08 20.32
CA ASP A 502 12.98 -1.21 20.57
C ASP A 502 12.59 0.26 20.38
N ILE A 503 11.72 0.55 19.38
CA ILE A 503 11.19 1.90 19.17
C ILE A 503 10.32 2.34 20.35
N LEU A 504 9.45 1.47 20.89
CA LEU A 504 8.66 1.79 22.09
C LEU A 504 9.57 2.09 23.29
N GLU A 505 10.64 1.30 23.49
CA GLU A 505 11.62 1.51 24.55
C GLU A 505 12.38 2.83 24.38
N LEU A 506 12.79 3.18 23.16
CA LEU A 506 13.46 4.44 22.84
C LEU A 506 12.54 5.65 23.07
N CYS A 507 11.27 5.54 22.68
CA CYS A 507 10.28 6.61 22.84
C CYS A 507 9.79 6.78 24.28
N GLY A 508 9.90 5.75 25.12
CA GLY A 508 9.50 5.75 26.52
C GLY A 508 7.98 5.68 26.71
N SER A 509 7.23 6.72 26.33
CA SER A 509 5.77 6.76 26.52
C SER A 509 5.07 7.44 25.35
N GLY A 510 3.82 7.04 25.08
CA GLY A 510 3.03 7.58 23.98
C GLY A 510 1.84 6.71 23.61
N ILE A 511 1.43 6.80 22.34
CA ILE A 511 0.36 6.01 21.75
C ILE A 511 0.93 5.18 20.60
N LEU A 512 0.76 3.86 20.65
CA LEU A 512 0.99 2.93 19.55
C LEU A 512 -0.30 2.84 18.72
N VAL A 513 -0.29 3.38 17.52
CA VAL A 513 -1.39 3.28 16.55
C VAL A 513 -1.27 1.95 15.80
N THR A 514 -2.32 1.15 15.87
CA THR A 514 -2.41 -0.16 15.22
C THR A 514 -3.48 -0.23 14.14
N ASP A 515 -4.34 0.79 14.06
CA ASP A 515 -5.35 0.89 13.03
C ASP A 515 -5.70 2.35 12.69
N PHE A 516 -6.17 2.55 11.46
CA PHE A 516 -6.73 3.79 10.94
C PHE A 516 -8.20 3.57 10.54
N ASN A 517 -9.13 4.01 11.38
CA ASN A 517 -10.57 3.76 11.27
C ASN A 517 -11.30 4.68 10.27
N GLY A 518 -10.59 5.23 9.30
CA GLY A 518 -11.15 6.16 8.31
C GLY A 518 -10.40 7.49 8.28
N GLY A 519 -10.97 8.44 7.56
CA GLY A 519 -10.33 9.73 7.32
C GLY A 519 -9.57 9.78 5.99
N ASN A 520 -8.98 10.94 5.71
CA ASN A 520 -8.26 11.18 4.46
C ASN A 520 -7.16 12.23 4.62
N CYS A 521 -6.37 12.38 3.56
CA CYS A 521 -5.43 13.46 3.37
C CYS A 521 -5.83 14.27 2.14
N ASN A 522 -5.85 15.59 2.26
CA ASN A 522 -6.05 16.49 1.14
C ASN A 522 -4.77 16.50 0.28
N SER A 523 -4.86 15.97 -0.93
CA SER A 523 -3.70 15.85 -1.82
C SER A 523 -3.07 17.20 -2.20
N ALA A 524 -3.86 18.29 -2.24
CA ALA A 524 -3.37 19.59 -2.64
C ALA A 524 -2.66 20.35 -1.50
N THR A 525 -3.11 20.18 -0.25
CA THR A 525 -2.58 20.91 0.91
C THR A 525 -1.74 20.05 1.85
N GLY A 526 -1.92 18.74 1.84
CA GLY A 526 -1.31 17.81 2.77
C GLY A 526 -2.01 17.73 4.12
N ASP A 527 -3.10 18.46 4.34
CA ASP A 527 -3.85 18.39 5.58
C ASP A 527 -4.56 17.05 5.70
N PHE A 528 -4.46 16.41 6.85
CA PHE A 528 -5.06 15.12 7.10
C PHE A 528 -5.90 15.11 8.37
N SER A 529 -6.84 14.17 8.39
CA SER A 529 -7.66 13.83 9.53
C SER A 529 -7.93 12.32 9.48
N TYR A 530 -7.43 11.58 10.47
CA TYR A 530 -7.58 10.12 10.54
C TYR A 530 -8.14 9.70 11.90
N GLY A 531 -9.16 8.87 11.89
CA GLY A 531 -9.55 8.09 13.06
C GLY A 531 -8.50 7.00 13.30
N VAL A 532 -8.08 6.82 14.55
CA VAL A 532 -7.05 5.83 14.91
C VAL A 532 -7.46 5.06 16.14
N SER A 533 -7.06 3.78 16.20
CA SER A 533 -7.14 2.93 17.38
C SER A 533 -5.75 2.38 17.71
N GLY A 534 -5.56 1.95 18.94
CA GLY A 534 -4.28 1.42 19.36
C GLY A 534 -4.14 1.30 20.87
N PHE A 535 -2.95 1.59 21.39
CA PHE A 535 -2.60 1.33 22.78
C PHE A 535 -1.78 2.48 23.38
N LEU A 536 -2.04 2.79 24.63
CA LEU A 536 -1.09 3.53 25.45
C LEU A 536 0.13 2.65 25.72
N PHE A 537 1.30 3.27 25.73
CA PHE A 537 2.52 2.62 26.20
C PHE A 537 3.27 3.54 27.16
N GLU A 538 3.85 2.94 28.19
CA GLU A 538 4.65 3.62 29.21
C GLU A 538 5.91 2.82 29.50
N ASN A 539 7.04 3.50 29.63
CA ASN A 539 8.35 2.87 29.84
C ASN A 539 8.64 1.77 28.81
N GLY A 540 8.26 2.01 27.54
CA GLY A 540 8.44 1.09 26.44
C GLY A 540 7.51 -0.12 26.42
N LYS A 541 6.51 -0.18 27.31
CA LYS A 541 5.56 -1.31 27.41
C LYS A 541 4.15 -0.87 27.13
N ILE A 542 3.44 -1.66 26.36
CA ILE A 542 2.00 -1.49 26.12
C ILE A 542 1.27 -1.67 27.47
N THR A 543 0.39 -0.74 27.80
CA THR A 543 -0.32 -0.70 29.09
C THR A 543 -1.82 -0.92 28.94
N SER A 544 -2.48 -0.21 28.03
CA SER A 544 -3.93 -0.29 27.87
C SER A 544 -4.35 0.00 26.43
N PRO A 545 -5.35 -0.71 25.89
CA PRO A 545 -5.98 -0.30 24.64
C PRO A 545 -6.70 1.05 24.83
N ILE A 546 -6.80 1.84 23.76
CA ILE A 546 -7.52 3.12 23.77
C ILE A 546 -8.77 3.03 22.90
N ASP A 547 -9.77 3.80 23.28
CA ASP A 547 -10.90 4.09 22.39
C ASP A 547 -10.41 4.84 21.14
N SER A 548 -11.24 4.81 20.09
CA SER A 548 -10.91 5.51 18.83
C SER A 548 -10.70 7.00 19.10
N MET A 549 -9.58 7.52 18.59
CA MET A 549 -9.22 8.94 18.67
C MET A 549 -9.03 9.50 17.27
N LEU A 550 -9.04 10.83 17.16
CA LEU A 550 -8.79 11.54 15.90
C LEU A 550 -7.40 12.17 15.92
N ILE A 551 -6.56 11.84 14.93
CA ILE A 551 -5.33 12.59 14.67
C ILE A 551 -5.54 13.56 13.52
N THR A 552 -5.04 14.79 13.67
CA THR A 552 -5.14 15.84 12.66
C THR A 552 -3.82 16.55 12.51
N GLY A 553 -3.50 17.00 11.31
CA GLY A 553 -2.27 17.72 11.05
C GLY A 553 -2.02 17.96 9.57
N ASN A 554 -0.78 18.30 9.25
CA ASN A 554 -0.30 18.40 7.89
C ASN A 554 0.75 17.32 7.63
N MET A 555 0.71 16.70 6.46
CA MET A 555 1.57 15.56 6.12
C MET A 555 3.05 15.92 6.10
N THR A 556 3.39 17.14 5.62
CA THR A 556 4.77 17.64 5.62
C THR A 556 5.28 17.83 7.05
N ASP A 557 4.46 18.42 7.93
CA ASP A 557 4.83 18.64 9.34
C ASP A 557 4.98 17.30 10.08
N LEU A 558 4.09 16.33 9.82
CA LEU A 558 4.17 15.00 10.39
C LEU A 558 5.50 14.32 10.04
N TRP A 559 5.86 14.26 8.76
CA TRP A 559 7.13 13.65 8.33
C TRP A 559 8.37 14.44 8.77
N ASN A 560 8.24 15.73 9.07
CA ASN A 560 9.29 16.51 9.71
C ASN A 560 9.40 16.25 11.22
N SER A 561 8.40 15.60 11.83
CA SER A 561 8.45 15.17 13.22
C SER A 561 8.89 13.70 13.39
N LEU A 562 9.36 13.04 12.32
CA LEU A 562 9.83 11.65 12.35
C LEU A 562 11.02 11.51 13.33
N LEU A 563 10.86 10.65 14.32
CA LEU A 563 11.85 10.31 15.33
C LEU A 563 12.63 9.04 14.98
N ALA A 564 11.91 8.02 14.49
CA ALA A 564 12.51 6.74 14.13
C ALA A 564 11.71 6.02 13.05
N ALA A 565 12.39 5.20 12.28
CA ALA A 565 11.86 4.15 11.42
C ALA A 565 12.61 2.86 11.74
N GLY A 566 11.89 1.79 11.98
CA GLY A 566 12.44 0.47 12.31
C GLY A 566 13.09 -0.24 11.13
N SER A 567 13.54 -1.47 11.39
CA SER A 567 14.03 -2.39 10.37
C SER A 567 13.12 -3.62 10.22
N ASP A 568 11.85 -3.48 10.60
CA ASP A 568 10.87 -4.54 10.79
C ASP A 568 9.67 -4.49 9.81
N PRO A 569 9.84 -4.16 8.51
CA PRO A 569 8.70 -4.16 7.60
C PRO A 569 8.05 -5.55 7.54
N VAL A 570 6.75 -5.59 7.19
CA VAL A 570 6.04 -6.87 7.10
C VAL A 570 6.60 -7.69 5.94
N PRO A 571 7.13 -8.89 6.20
CA PRO A 571 7.58 -9.78 5.13
C PRO A 571 6.41 -10.16 4.22
N GLY A 572 6.64 -10.19 2.91
CA GLY A 572 5.60 -10.55 1.94
C GLY A 572 4.79 -9.37 1.39
N MET A 573 4.82 -8.20 2.02
CA MET A 573 4.23 -6.99 1.46
C MET A 573 5.11 -6.40 0.35
N SER A 574 4.49 -5.83 -0.69
CA SER A 574 5.23 -5.08 -1.71
C SER A 574 5.79 -3.77 -1.14
N ARG A 575 5.04 -3.12 -0.25
CA ARG A 575 5.46 -1.90 0.45
C ARG A 575 6.22 -2.27 1.72
N GLN A 576 7.49 -1.96 1.74
CA GLN A 576 8.39 -2.28 2.85
C GLN A 576 8.53 -1.06 3.77
N ILE A 577 7.46 -0.77 4.51
CA ILE A 577 7.39 0.34 5.46
C ILE A 577 7.41 -0.24 6.87
N PRO A 578 8.44 0.07 7.67
CA PRO A 578 8.58 -0.47 9.01
C PRO A 578 7.71 0.28 10.04
N THR A 579 7.84 -0.08 11.30
CA THR A 579 7.33 0.71 12.43
C THR A 579 7.91 2.11 12.40
N LEU A 580 7.07 3.13 12.58
CA LEU A 580 7.45 4.55 12.55
C LEU A 580 7.17 5.21 13.89
N ALA A 581 7.97 6.19 14.28
CA ALA A 581 7.72 7.03 15.46
C ALA A 581 7.76 8.51 15.10
N PHE A 582 6.79 9.27 15.60
CA PHE A 582 6.64 10.70 15.39
C PHE A 582 6.45 11.42 16.72
N ARG A 583 7.02 12.62 16.87
CA ARG A 583 6.85 13.42 18.08
C ARG A 583 5.64 14.36 17.98
N ASP A 584 5.10 14.72 19.15
CA ASP A 584 4.14 15.82 19.33
C ASP A 584 2.91 15.75 18.41
N VAL A 585 2.45 14.54 18.06
CA VAL A 585 1.24 14.38 17.25
C VAL A 585 0.01 14.70 18.09
N THR A 586 -0.90 15.52 17.52
CA THR A 586 -2.12 15.94 18.21
C THR A 586 -3.20 14.88 18.09
N PHE A 587 -3.63 14.35 19.24
CA PHE A 587 -4.76 13.43 19.39
C PHE A 587 -5.95 14.18 19.97
N ASN A 588 -7.12 14.01 19.36
CA ASN A 588 -8.40 14.58 19.76
C ASN A 588 -9.36 13.42 20.09
N ALA A 589 -10.25 13.66 21.05
CA ALA A 589 -11.29 12.70 21.43
C ALA A 589 -12.49 12.81 20.47
#